data_ce5dd6e412f320f24f82d9642ea4129b
#
_entry.id   ce5dd6e412f320f24f82d9642ea4129b
#
_cell.length_a   1.000
_cell.length_b   1.000
_cell.length_c   1.000
_cell.angle_alpha   90.00
_cell.angle_beta   90.00
_cell.angle_gamma   90.00
#
_symmetry.space_group_name_H-M   'P 1'
#
loop_
_entity.id
_entity.type
_entity.pdbx_description
1 polymer ?
#
loop_
_entity_poly.entity_id
_entity_poly.type
_entity_poly.pdbx_seq_one_letter_code
_entity_poly.pdbx_strand_id
1 'polypeptide(L)'
;MQHILSYFPHLTDEQQRQFAALDGLYRDWNSKINVISRKDIDNLYVHHVLHSLAIAKACHFKPGTRILDFGTGGGFPGIPLAIMFPDCHFRLIDGTGKKVRVAQEVADAIGLKNVEPVHRRGEEAPKTVIVRRTR
;
A
#
# COMPACT_ATOMS: atom_id res chain seq x y z
N MET A 1 -10.77 -6.98 8.63
CA MET A 1 -9.66 -7.55 9.40
C MET A 1 -9.68 -9.07 9.46
N GLN A 2 -10.81 -9.68 9.69
CA GLN A 2 -10.92 -11.14 9.70
C GLN A 2 -10.49 -11.80 8.39
N HIS A 3 -10.83 -11.20 7.25
CA HIS A 3 -10.42 -11.72 5.94
C HIS A 3 -8.91 -11.80 5.80
N ILE A 4 -8.20 -10.80 6.29
CA ILE A 4 -6.75 -10.77 6.22
C ILE A 4 -6.15 -11.86 7.10
N LEU A 5 -6.62 -11.99 8.34
CA LEU A 5 -6.14 -13.01 9.26
C LEU A 5 -6.41 -14.44 8.77
N SER A 6 -7.48 -14.63 8.01
CA SER A 6 -7.80 -15.91 7.40
C SER A 6 -6.71 -16.36 6.43
N TYR A 7 -6.12 -15.44 5.66
CA TYR A 7 -5.07 -15.74 4.70
C TYR A 7 -3.66 -15.59 5.28
N PHE A 8 -3.50 -14.79 6.31
CA PHE A 8 -2.21 -14.49 6.94
C PHE A 8 -2.37 -14.57 8.47
N PRO A 9 -2.41 -15.80 9.03
CA PRO A 9 -2.71 -15.98 10.46
C PRO A 9 -1.57 -15.58 11.40
N HIS A 10 -0.37 -15.36 10.88
CA HIS A 10 0.82 -15.06 11.69
C HIS A 10 1.19 -13.58 11.73
N LEU A 11 0.26 -12.69 11.39
CA LEU A 11 0.52 -11.25 11.48
C LEU A 11 0.81 -10.84 12.92
N THR A 12 1.81 -9.96 13.08
CA THR A 12 2.10 -9.37 14.39
C THR A 12 0.96 -8.44 14.83
N ASP A 13 0.91 -8.11 16.12
CA ASP A 13 -0.08 -7.15 16.63
C ASP A 13 0.06 -5.79 15.92
N GLU A 14 1.30 -5.36 15.67
CA GLU A 14 1.55 -4.13 14.93
C GLU A 14 0.98 -4.17 13.52
N GLN A 15 1.20 -5.26 12.79
CA GLN A 15 0.66 -5.42 11.45
C GLN A 15 -0.87 -5.44 11.46
N GLN A 16 -1.48 -6.12 12.41
CA GLN A 16 -2.93 -6.15 12.55
C GLN A 16 -3.49 -4.76 12.81
N ARG A 17 -2.85 -3.98 13.67
CA ARG A 17 -3.24 -2.61 13.96
C ARG A 17 -3.13 -1.73 12.72
N GLN A 18 -2.05 -1.87 11.96
CA GLN A 18 -1.85 -1.11 10.73
C GLN A 18 -2.92 -1.40 9.69
N PHE A 19 -3.24 -2.67 9.46
CA PHE A 19 -4.30 -3.04 8.54
C PHE A 19 -5.67 -2.54 9.01
N ALA A 20 -5.95 -2.66 10.31
CA ALA A 20 -7.24 -2.23 10.85
C ALA A 20 -7.46 -0.72 10.70
N ALA A 21 -6.40 0.08 10.72
CA ALA A 21 -6.49 1.52 10.58
C ALA A 21 -6.76 1.99 9.16
N LEU A 22 -6.49 1.17 8.14
CA LEU A 22 -6.57 1.59 6.74
C LEU A 22 -7.96 2.05 6.33
N ASP A 23 -9.01 1.34 6.73
CA ASP A 23 -10.38 1.69 6.33
C ASP A 23 -10.75 3.11 6.74
N GLY A 24 -10.57 3.44 8.01
CA GLY A 24 -10.89 4.76 8.53
C GLY A 24 -10.06 5.86 7.91
N LEU A 25 -8.75 5.61 7.72
CA LEU A 25 -7.85 6.59 7.14
C LEU A 25 -8.21 6.89 5.68
N TYR A 26 -8.44 5.87 4.87
CA TYR A 26 -8.80 6.08 3.47
C TYR A 26 -10.19 6.69 3.31
N ARG A 27 -11.15 6.35 4.14
CA ARG A 27 -12.47 7.01 4.12
C ARG A 27 -12.35 8.49 4.43
N ASP A 28 -11.55 8.84 5.44
CA ASP A 28 -11.33 10.23 5.82
C ASP A 28 -10.67 11.02 4.69
N TRP A 29 -9.59 10.50 4.11
CA TRP A 29 -8.93 11.15 3.01
C TRP A 29 -9.78 11.18 1.74
N ASN A 30 -10.54 10.11 1.47
CA ASN A 30 -11.39 10.04 0.29
C ASN A 30 -12.55 11.06 0.35
N SER A 31 -12.95 11.48 1.54
CA SER A 31 -13.94 12.55 1.69
C SER A 31 -13.39 13.90 1.23
N LYS A 32 -12.08 14.05 1.20
CA LYS A 32 -11.38 15.29 0.82
C LYS A 32 -10.81 15.21 -0.59
N ILE A 33 -10.27 14.06 -0.95
CA ILE A 33 -9.57 13.82 -2.22
C ILE A 33 -10.01 12.45 -2.76
N ASN A 34 -10.50 12.39 -4.00
CA ASN A 34 -10.93 11.12 -4.59
C ASN A 34 -9.72 10.26 -4.97
N VAL A 35 -9.29 9.39 -4.07
CA VAL A 35 -8.21 8.41 -4.30
C VAL A 35 -8.74 7.02 -4.62
N ILE A 36 -9.96 6.73 -4.18
CA ILE A 36 -10.67 5.47 -4.42
C ILE A 36 -12.10 5.81 -4.84
N SER A 37 -12.66 5.08 -5.79
CA SER A 37 -14.03 5.34 -6.23
C SER A 37 -15.01 5.13 -5.06
N ARG A 38 -16.16 5.82 -5.11
CA ARG A 38 -17.17 5.69 -4.06
C ARG A 38 -17.69 4.26 -3.90
N LYS A 39 -17.75 3.50 -5.00
CA LYS A 39 -18.12 2.10 -4.96
C LYS A 39 -17.08 1.27 -4.23
N ASP A 40 -15.82 1.54 -4.50
CA ASP A 40 -14.72 0.70 -4.00
C ASP A 40 -14.36 0.99 -2.55
N ILE A 41 -14.63 2.21 -2.06
CA ILE A 41 -14.29 2.53 -0.66
C ILE A 41 -15.06 1.66 0.34
N ASP A 42 -16.30 1.29 0.02
CA ASP A 42 -17.09 0.41 0.88
C ASP A 42 -16.56 -1.02 0.88
N ASN A 43 -15.79 -1.40 -0.14
CA ASN A 43 -15.20 -2.72 -0.29
C ASN A 43 -13.67 -2.66 -0.25
N LEU A 44 -13.13 -1.74 0.55
CA LEU A 44 -11.69 -1.48 0.61
C LEU A 44 -10.88 -2.76 0.80
N TYR A 45 -11.25 -3.60 1.76
CA TYR A 45 -10.49 -4.81 2.05
C TYR A 45 -10.56 -5.82 0.93
N VAL A 46 -11.72 -5.96 0.28
CA VAL A 46 -11.90 -6.93 -0.80
C VAL A 46 -11.21 -6.46 -2.08
N HIS A 47 -11.50 -5.23 -2.52
CA HIS A 47 -11.04 -4.75 -3.83
C HIS A 47 -9.61 -4.25 -3.85
N HIS A 48 -9.11 -3.72 -2.74
CA HIS A 48 -7.79 -3.11 -2.70
C HIS A 48 -6.82 -3.83 -1.80
N VAL A 49 -7.18 -4.09 -0.56
CA VAL A 49 -6.26 -4.70 0.40
C VAL A 49 -6.02 -6.17 0.08
N LEU A 50 -7.06 -6.98 -0.05
CA LEU A 50 -6.89 -8.40 -0.38
C LEU A 50 -6.30 -8.60 -1.76
N HIS A 51 -6.70 -7.76 -2.73
CA HIS A 51 -6.11 -7.83 -4.07
C HIS A 51 -4.60 -7.55 -4.02
N SER A 52 -4.19 -6.53 -3.25
CA SER A 52 -2.77 -6.24 -3.05
C SER A 52 -2.05 -7.40 -2.37
N LEU A 53 -2.69 -8.02 -1.39
CA LEU A 53 -2.10 -9.14 -0.66
C LEU A 53 -2.05 -10.43 -1.47
N ALA A 54 -2.82 -10.55 -2.55
CA ALA A 54 -2.67 -11.65 -3.49
C ALA A 54 -1.25 -11.65 -4.08
N ILE A 55 -0.66 -10.48 -4.27
CA ILE A 55 0.73 -10.34 -4.70
C ILE A 55 1.66 -10.94 -3.63
N ALA A 56 1.37 -10.70 -2.35
CA ALA A 56 2.16 -11.24 -1.25
C ALA A 56 2.13 -12.76 -1.19
N LYS A 57 1.02 -13.38 -1.60
CA LYS A 57 0.93 -14.84 -1.69
C LYS A 57 1.73 -15.40 -2.86
N ALA A 58 1.74 -14.68 -3.98
CA ALA A 58 2.43 -15.11 -5.19
C ALA A 58 3.93 -14.82 -5.16
N CYS A 59 4.36 -13.81 -4.41
CA CYS A 59 5.74 -13.34 -4.39
C CYS A 59 6.29 -13.36 -2.96
N HIS A 60 7.45 -13.96 -2.78
CA HIS A 60 8.17 -13.94 -1.51
C HIS A 60 9.36 -12.99 -1.63
N PHE A 61 9.21 -11.81 -1.03
CA PHE A 61 10.29 -10.83 -1.04
C PHE A 61 11.28 -11.13 0.10
N LYS A 62 12.53 -11.31 -0.25
CA LYS A 62 13.58 -11.49 0.75
C LYS A 62 13.83 -10.18 1.49
N PRO A 63 14.25 -10.21 2.77
CA PRO A 63 14.66 -9.00 3.48
C PRO A 63 15.67 -8.19 2.68
N GLY A 64 15.53 -6.87 2.68
CA GLY A 64 16.38 -5.97 1.93
C GLY A 64 15.97 -5.75 0.49
N THR A 65 14.92 -6.42 0.01
CA THR A 65 14.41 -6.19 -1.35
C THR A 65 13.86 -4.77 -1.47
N ARG A 66 14.14 -4.14 -2.60
CA ARG A 66 13.58 -2.83 -2.95
C ARG A 66 12.51 -2.99 -4.00
N ILE A 67 11.34 -2.45 -3.73
CA ILE A 67 10.18 -2.56 -4.62
C ILE A 67 9.77 -1.16 -5.06
N LEU A 68 9.57 -1.00 -6.37
CA LEU A 68 9.01 0.22 -6.96
C LEU A 68 7.57 -0.05 -7.37
N ASP A 69 6.66 0.81 -6.90
CA ASP A 69 5.26 0.77 -7.28
C ASP A 69 4.96 2.02 -8.11
N PHE A 70 4.90 1.86 -9.42
CA PHE A 70 4.57 2.95 -10.34
C PHE A 70 3.07 3.06 -10.52
N GLY A 71 2.55 4.29 -10.45
CA GLY A 71 1.13 4.54 -10.54
C GLY A 71 0.39 4.08 -9.29
N THR A 72 1.01 4.28 -8.13
CA THR A 72 0.50 3.79 -6.85
C THR A 72 -0.85 4.40 -6.45
N GLY A 73 -1.20 5.57 -7.01
CA GLY A 73 -2.39 6.30 -6.57
C GLY A 73 -2.28 6.69 -5.12
N GLY A 74 -3.28 6.34 -4.33
CA GLY A 74 -3.29 6.59 -2.89
C GLY A 74 -2.46 5.61 -2.07
N GLY A 75 -1.74 4.69 -2.71
CA GLY A 75 -0.83 3.77 -2.01
C GLY A 75 -1.10 2.29 -2.22
N PHE A 76 -1.74 1.89 -3.31
CA PHE A 76 -2.01 0.48 -3.61
C PHE A 76 -1.26 0.02 -4.86
N PRO A 77 -0.65 -1.15 -4.84
CA PRO A 77 -0.59 -2.12 -3.74
C PRO A 77 0.50 -1.85 -2.70
N GLY A 78 1.25 -0.76 -2.83
CA GLY A 78 2.46 -0.50 -2.06
C GLY A 78 2.28 -0.50 -0.54
N ILE A 79 1.26 0.20 -0.01
CA ILE A 79 1.08 0.30 1.44
C ILE A 79 0.72 -1.06 2.07
N PRO A 80 -0.26 -1.82 1.56
CA PRO A 80 -0.49 -3.16 2.09
C PRO A 80 0.73 -4.07 2.01
N LEU A 81 1.50 -4.00 0.93
CA LEU A 81 2.72 -4.81 0.80
C LEU A 81 3.80 -4.37 1.79
N ALA A 82 3.92 -3.08 2.05
CA ALA A 82 4.88 -2.58 3.03
C ALA A 82 4.55 -3.04 4.45
N ILE A 83 3.27 -3.15 4.78
CA ILE A 83 2.86 -3.72 6.07
C ILE A 83 3.26 -5.19 6.15
N MET A 84 3.05 -5.95 5.07
CA MET A 84 3.37 -7.38 5.03
C MET A 84 4.86 -7.67 5.07
N PHE A 85 5.67 -6.81 4.47
CA PHE A 85 7.12 -7.02 4.32
C PHE A 85 7.91 -5.89 4.98
N PRO A 86 7.93 -5.83 6.33
CA PRO A 86 8.56 -4.71 7.04
C PRO A 86 10.07 -4.62 6.83
N ASP A 87 10.71 -5.69 6.39
CA ASP A 87 12.16 -5.71 6.12
C ASP A 87 12.52 -5.33 4.69
N CYS A 88 11.53 -5.02 3.86
CA CYS A 88 11.71 -4.57 2.49
C CYS A 88 11.47 -3.05 2.40
N HIS A 89 11.99 -2.43 1.35
CA HIS A 89 11.80 -0.99 1.12
C HIS A 89 10.90 -0.76 -0.09
N PHE A 90 9.89 0.09 0.07
CA PHE A 90 8.90 0.38 -0.96
C PHE A 90 8.96 1.85 -1.37
N ARG A 91 9.20 2.10 -2.65
CA ARG A 91 9.07 3.44 -3.22
C ARG A 91 7.80 3.49 -4.04
N LEU A 92 6.90 4.40 -3.68
CA LEU A 92 5.59 4.55 -4.30
C LEU A 92 5.59 5.81 -5.15
N ILE A 93 5.41 5.66 -6.45
CA ILE A 93 5.53 6.77 -7.39
C ILE A 93 4.19 7.00 -8.06
N ASP A 94 3.77 8.28 -8.12
CA ASP A 94 2.57 8.67 -8.84
C ASP A 94 2.73 10.08 -9.39
N GLY A 95 2.09 10.33 -10.52
CA GLY A 95 2.11 11.64 -11.18
C GLY A 95 1.14 12.65 -10.57
N THR A 96 0.27 12.21 -9.66
CA THR A 96 -0.75 13.05 -9.03
C THR A 96 -0.32 13.39 -7.60
N GLY A 97 0.13 14.64 -7.38
CA GLY A 97 0.67 15.05 -6.09
C GLY A 97 -0.30 14.88 -4.93
N LYS A 98 -1.60 15.11 -5.16
CA LYS A 98 -2.63 14.94 -4.11
C LYS A 98 -2.70 13.49 -3.63
N LYS A 99 -2.61 12.52 -4.55
CA LYS A 99 -2.64 11.11 -4.21
C LYS A 99 -1.37 10.69 -3.47
N VAL A 100 -0.22 11.18 -3.91
CA VAL A 100 1.06 10.93 -3.22
C VAL A 100 0.99 11.43 -1.78
N ARG A 101 0.40 12.60 -1.56
CA ARG A 101 0.22 13.15 -0.23
C ARG A 101 -0.64 12.23 0.65
N VAL A 102 -1.72 11.67 0.10
CA VAL A 102 -2.55 10.72 0.83
C VAL A 102 -1.74 9.50 1.24
N ALA A 103 -0.96 8.93 0.32
CA ALA A 103 -0.11 7.79 0.62
C ALA A 103 0.87 8.11 1.75
N GLN A 104 1.49 9.30 1.73
CA GLN A 104 2.41 9.73 2.78
C GLN A 104 1.71 9.87 4.12
N GLU A 105 0.54 10.52 4.15
CA GLU A 105 -0.20 10.74 5.38
C GLU A 105 -0.71 9.43 5.98
N VAL A 106 -1.17 8.50 5.15
CA VAL A 106 -1.59 7.18 5.61
C VAL A 106 -0.40 6.41 6.18
N ALA A 107 0.72 6.39 5.47
CA ALA A 107 1.93 5.71 5.94
C ALA A 107 2.42 6.26 7.28
N ASP A 108 2.43 7.58 7.42
CA ASP A 108 2.84 8.24 8.66
C ASP A 108 1.87 7.92 9.80
N ALA A 109 0.58 7.95 9.52
CA ALA A 109 -0.45 7.69 10.55
C ALA A 109 -0.36 6.28 11.13
N ILE A 110 0.05 5.30 10.34
CA ILE A 110 0.19 3.91 10.82
C ILE A 110 1.62 3.55 11.19
N GLY A 111 2.54 4.51 11.10
CA GLY A 111 3.92 4.31 11.55
C GLY A 111 4.77 3.46 10.63
N LEU A 112 4.47 3.41 9.33
CA LEU A 112 5.32 2.72 8.36
C LEU A 112 6.62 3.49 8.16
N LYS A 113 7.74 2.79 8.26
CA LYS A 113 9.09 3.37 8.08
C LYS A 113 9.78 2.90 6.80
N ASN A 114 9.21 1.94 6.12
CA ASN A 114 9.78 1.30 4.94
C ASN A 114 9.10 1.73 3.63
N VAL A 115 8.44 2.87 3.63
CA VAL A 115 7.69 3.40 2.49
C VAL A 115 8.18 4.82 2.19
N GLU A 116 8.41 5.09 0.92
CA GLU A 116 8.80 6.41 0.45
C GLU A 116 7.90 6.82 -0.73
N PRO A 117 6.80 7.55 -0.47
CA PRO A 117 5.98 8.08 -1.55
C PRO A 117 6.71 9.22 -2.27
N VAL A 118 6.66 9.20 -3.60
CA VAL A 118 7.37 10.18 -4.44
C VAL A 118 6.44 10.70 -5.51
N HIS A 119 6.30 12.03 -5.58
CA HIS A 119 5.59 12.69 -6.66
C HIS A 119 6.52 12.83 -7.86
N ARG A 120 6.29 12.04 -8.88
CA ARG A 120 7.07 12.11 -10.11
C ARG A 120 6.16 11.76 -11.27
N ARG A 121 6.15 12.62 -12.28
CA ARG A 121 5.52 12.30 -13.54
C ARG A 121 6.46 11.37 -14.30
N GLY A 122 6.16 10.08 -14.23
CA GLY A 122 6.68 9.15 -15.19
C GLY A 122 5.77 9.23 -16.39
N GLU A 123 6.33 9.49 -17.57
CA GLU A 123 5.56 9.54 -18.80
C GLU A 123 4.76 8.25 -18.96
N GLU A 124 3.43 8.34 -18.78
CA GLU A 124 2.48 7.27 -19.09
C GLU A 124 2.87 5.86 -18.58
N ALA A 125 3.60 5.79 -17.48
CA ALA A 125 3.94 4.48 -16.92
C ALA A 125 2.65 3.78 -16.47
N PRO A 126 2.32 2.62 -17.03
CA PRO A 126 1.22 1.83 -16.52
C PRO A 126 1.50 1.46 -15.07
N LYS A 127 0.45 1.20 -14.31
CA LYS A 127 0.60 0.75 -12.93
C LYS A 127 1.43 -0.53 -12.92
N THR A 128 2.63 -0.46 -12.37
CA THR A 128 3.61 -1.56 -12.41
C THR A 128 4.33 -1.65 -11.08
N VAL A 129 4.53 -2.86 -10.62
CA VAL A 129 5.38 -3.14 -9.46
C VAL A 129 6.69 -3.75 -9.98
N ILE A 130 7.79 -3.07 -9.70
CA ILE A 130 9.12 -3.54 -10.08
C ILE A 130 9.89 -3.89 -8.82
N VAL A 131 10.41 -5.11 -8.77
CA VAL A 131 11.17 -5.60 -7.62
C VAL A 131 12.64 -5.58 -7.96
N ARG A 132 13.45 -4.95 -7.08
CA ARG A 132 14.91 -4.98 -7.18
C ARG A 132 15.48 -5.61 -5.92
N ARG A 133 16.38 -6.56 -6.11
CA ARG A 133 17.13 -7.14 -4.99
C ARG A 133 18.34 -6.27 -4.72
N THR A 134 18.54 -5.91 -3.45
CA THR A 134 19.82 -5.35 -3.00
C THR A 134 20.79 -6.50 -2.76
N ARG A 135 21.98 -6.31 -3.22
CA ARG A 135 23.09 -7.26 -2.97
C ARG A 135 23.51 -7.21 -1.51
#